data_d0704c3666d720a13ec21f6cf9e15626
#
_entry.id   d0704c3666d720a13ec21f6cf9e15626
#
_cell.length_a   1.000
_cell.length_b   1.000
_cell.length_c   1.000
_cell.angle_alpha   90.00
_cell.angle_beta   90.00
_cell.angle_gamma   90.00
#
_symmetry.space_group_name_H-M   'P 1'
#
loop_
_entity.id
_entity.type
_entity.pdbx_description
1 polymer ?
#
loop_
_entity_poly.entity_id
_entity_poly.type
_entity_poly.pdbx_seq_one_letter_code
_entity_poly.pdbx_strand_id
1 'polypeptide(L)'
;MTSISSKKLTWKCPAIKWVGILSLFLASCETPKEIGDDLFSVEVGLNYSDTITVKSSTVLIDSIYTGATSSLLVGSFQHPALGLSESAFFTQVSNIDTLFAKSTSVFDSLTMRLTYSGYQGDTTKAQTISIHRLLDSLSRNTDYFSTSTIRHEATTLGRHTYIPRPIRTKAMNGDSIQFDTLRFRMSDAFGKELLGNYVDPKVAAGSKGFRDFFPGLLFKTAPVSSGAMISFNPGFSRMTLYYHNPGDPKRYSVDYYFSLSNSFFPELLARFNQIKSTKAGALASLKNPGDIVPSTSSNGITYIQAGTGVATKVEFPTLLNLKGNRNIAVNKAELVLTASDNIDLQQTLGQLSIVETNATNRTLRSSYGLKYLLSEGGASVITAAIDSRSRTYTFNVTTAMQSLLVGKQPNNGWLITPAVTSNSAGNTRIINESTRFVPLQAMKARLKIYYSYIAK
;
A
#
# COMPACT_ATOMS: atom_id res chain seq x y z
N MET A 1 -7.24 -58.00 58.17
CA MET A 1 -8.10 -59.13 57.81
C MET A 1 -8.22 -59.08 56.29
N THR A 2 -7.76 -59.98 55.50
CA THR A 2 -7.44 -61.40 55.57
C THR A 2 -6.33 -61.68 54.56
N SER A 3 -5.36 -62.50 54.99
CA SER A 3 -4.27 -63.13 54.27
C SER A 3 -4.76 -64.13 53.24
N ILE A 4 -4.16 -64.23 52.08
CA ILE A 4 -4.12 -65.47 51.27
C ILE A 4 -2.77 -65.57 50.57
N SER A 5 -1.92 -66.36 51.10
CA SER A 5 -1.16 -67.51 50.70
C SER A 5 -0.61 -67.60 49.29
N SER A 6 0.73 -67.62 49.25
CA SER A 6 1.60 -67.94 48.11
C SER A 6 1.52 -69.41 47.73
N LYS A 7 1.37 -69.78 46.44
CA LYS A 7 1.74 -71.10 45.90
C LYS A 7 2.82 -70.93 44.90
N LYS A 8 4.01 -71.42 45.15
CA LYS A 8 5.13 -71.59 44.22
C LYS A 8 4.76 -72.71 43.25
N LEU A 9 4.79 -72.39 41.97
CA LEU A 9 4.74 -73.39 40.89
C LEU A 9 6.08 -73.41 40.23
N THR A 10 6.81 -74.47 40.40
CA THR A 10 8.10 -74.78 39.76
C THR A 10 7.86 -75.32 38.35
N TRP A 11 8.24 -74.56 37.33
CA TRP A 11 8.22 -75.05 35.96
C TRP A 11 9.67 -75.38 35.53
N LYS A 12 9.87 -76.66 35.20
CA LYS A 12 11.13 -77.13 34.56
C LYS A 12 11.08 -76.72 33.10
N CYS A 13 12.00 -75.87 32.65
CA CYS A 13 12.20 -75.54 31.26
C CYS A 13 12.98 -76.58 30.50
N PRO A 14 12.54 -77.04 29.33
CA PRO A 14 13.37 -77.72 28.40
C PRO A 14 14.05 -76.71 27.46
N ALA A 15 15.22 -76.21 27.89
CA ALA A 15 15.93 -75.09 27.19
C ALA A 15 16.75 -75.57 25.95
N ILE A 16 16.56 -76.73 25.44
CA ILE A 16 17.48 -77.28 24.39
C ILE A 16 16.86 -77.42 22.98
N LYS A 17 15.54 -77.24 22.86
CA LYS A 17 14.89 -77.35 21.53
C LYS A 17 14.64 -76.05 20.79
N TRP A 18 14.87 -74.93 21.41
CA TRP A 18 14.61 -73.57 20.82
C TRP A 18 15.85 -72.92 20.20
N VAL A 19 17.04 -73.36 20.52
CA VAL A 19 18.29 -72.83 19.96
C VAL A 19 18.46 -73.15 18.47
N GLY A 20 17.92 -74.32 18.02
CA GLY A 20 18.00 -74.76 16.61
C GLY A 20 17.04 -74.00 15.65
N ILE A 21 15.95 -73.40 16.17
CA ILE A 21 15.00 -72.69 15.34
C ILE A 21 15.34 -71.19 15.25
N LEU A 22 16.08 -70.66 16.22
CA LEU A 22 16.50 -69.24 16.24
C LEU A 22 17.70 -69.01 15.28
N SER A 23 18.50 -70.03 14.94
CA SER A 23 19.62 -69.91 14.01
C SER A 23 19.21 -69.89 12.53
N LEU A 24 17.96 -70.29 12.18
CA LEU A 24 17.43 -70.22 10.83
C LEU A 24 16.87 -68.87 10.43
N PHE A 25 16.64 -67.97 11.40
CA PHE A 25 16.18 -66.62 11.09
C PHE A 25 17.30 -65.58 10.93
N LEU A 26 18.57 -65.96 11.15
CA LEU A 26 19.70 -65.06 11.00
C LEU A 26 20.42 -65.15 9.65
N ALA A 27 19.94 -65.98 8.72
CA ALA A 27 20.54 -66.12 7.39
C ALA A 27 19.74 -65.41 6.26
N SER A 28 18.73 -64.61 6.60
CA SER A 28 17.99 -63.82 5.61
C SER A 28 18.18 -62.32 5.84
N CYS A 29 19.42 -61.86 5.84
CA CYS A 29 19.76 -60.47 5.56
C CYS A 29 20.34 -60.37 4.17
N GLU A 30 19.55 -60.65 3.14
CA GLU A 30 19.73 -59.96 1.88
C GLU A 30 19.10 -58.59 2.11
N THR A 31 19.93 -57.54 2.03
CA THR A 31 19.43 -56.19 1.85
C THR A 31 18.44 -56.20 0.69
N PRO A 32 17.17 -55.79 0.86
CA PRO A 32 16.28 -55.68 -0.28
C PRO A 32 16.96 -54.73 -1.24
N LYS A 33 17.46 -55.23 -2.37
CA LYS A 33 17.70 -54.39 -3.53
C LYS A 33 16.32 -53.89 -3.91
N GLU A 34 16.07 -52.62 -3.61
CA GLU A 34 14.87 -51.95 -4.07
C GLU A 34 14.85 -52.11 -5.59
N ILE A 35 13.82 -52.79 -6.08
CA ILE A 35 13.55 -52.93 -7.52
C ILE A 35 13.30 -51.53 -8.02
N GLY A 36 14.31 -50.91 -8.60
CA GLY A 36 14.25 -49.53 -9.08
C GLY A 36 15.49 -48.68 -8.80
N ASP A 37 16.41 -49.11 -7.92
CA ASP A 37 17.63 -48.33 -7.62
C ASP A 37 18.51 -48.15 -8.88
N ASP A 38 18.52 -49.12 -9.80
CA ASP A 38 19.22 -49.03 -11.07
C ASP A 38 18.43 -48.27 -12.16
N LEU A 39 17.16 -47.97 -11.96
CA LEU A 39 16.33 -47.19 -12.91
C LEU A 39 16.49 -45.70 -12.78
N PHE A 40 17.01 -45.20 -11.66
CA PHE A 40 17.17 -43.77 -11.37
C PHE A 40 18.57 -43.46 -10.87
N SER A 41 19.60 -43.74 -11.68
CA SER A 41 20.95 -43.20 -11.47
C SER A 41 21.00 -41.67 -11.76
N VAL A 42 19.95 -40.96 -11.39
CA VAL A 42 19.88 -39.51 -11.59
C VAL A 42 20.35 -38.85 -10.29
N GLU A 43 21.60 -38.39 -10.26
CA GLU A 43 22.07 -37.56 -9.16
C GLU A 43 21.28 -36.25 -9.12
N VAL A 44 20.43 -36.11 -8.12
CA VAL A 44 19.75 -34.85 -7.83
C VAL A 44 20.66 -33.97 -6.98
N GLY A 45 21.35 -33.03 -7.63
CA GLY A 45 22.18 -32.05 -6.93
C GLY A 45 21.33 -30.95 -6.29
N LEU A 46 21.53 -30.70 -5.01
CA LEU A 46 21.00 -29.49 -4.31
C LEU A 46 22.07 -28.42 -4.32
N ASN A 47 21.69 -27.21 -4.75
CA ASN A 47 22.61 -26.09 -4.84
C ASN A 47 21.99 -24.80 -4.27
N TYR A 48 22.88 -23.90 -3.90
CA TYR A 48 22.57 -22.55 -3.49
C TYR A 48 23.38 -21.55 -4.32
N SER A 49 22.76 -20.46 -4.73
CA SER A 49 23.44 -19.34 -5.36
C SER A 49 22.88 -18.01 -4.85
N ASP A 50 23.77 -17.11 -4.49
CA ASP A 50 23.51 -15.69 -4.18
C ASP A 50 24.41 -14.75 -5.02
N THR A 51 25.09 -15.31 -6.01
CA THR A 51 26.02 -14.61 -6.90
C THR A 51 25.37 -14.03 -8.15
N ILE A 52 24.05 -14.19 -8.29
CA ILE A 52 23.31 -13.66 -9.43
C ILE A 52 23.30 -12.12 -9.34
N THR A 53 23.77 -11.47 -10.41
CA THR A 53 23.79 -10.02 -10.47
C THR A 53 22.36 -9.47 -10.45
N VAL A 54 22.07 -8.62 -9.46
CA VAL A 54 20.83 -7.82 -9.41
C VAL A 54 21.18 -6.38 -9.81
N LYS A 55 20.77 -5.98 -11.01
CA LYS A 55 20.91 -4.59 -11.48
C LYS A 55 19.67 -3.80 -11.09
N SER A 56 19.84 -2.63 -10.51
CA SER A 56 18.73 -1.77 -10.07
C SER A 56 18.78 -0.39 -10.72
N SER A 57 17.61 0.15 -11.02
CA SER A 57 17.44 1.49 -11.60
C SER A 57 16.16 2.13 -11.04
N THR A 58 16.10 3.45 -11.00
CA THR A 58 14.85 4.17 -10.72
C THR A 58 14.11 4.41 -12.04
N VAL A 59 12.82 4.14 -12.07
CA VAL A 59 11.97 4.28 -13.26
C VAL A 59 10.73 5.11 -12.94
N LEU A 60 10.23 5.86 -13.92
CA LEU A 60 8.92 6.51 -13.84
C LEU A 60 7.87 5.61 -14.49
N ILE A 61 6.89 5.18 -13.72
CA ILE A 61 5.75 4.43 -14.22
C ILE A 61 4.59 5.35 -14.61
N ASP A 62 3.57 4.79 -15.25
CA ASP A 62 2.37 5.54 -15.67
C ASP A 62 1.66 6.24 -14.49
N SER A 63 0.72 7.15 -14.82
CA SER A 63 -0.12 7.83 -13.85
C SER A 63 -0.75 6.87 -12.86
N ILE A 64 -0.70 7.24 -11.59
CA ILE A 64 -1.12 6.41 -10.49
C ILE A 64 -2.60 6.66 -10.17
N TYR A 65 -3.38 5.60 -10.04
CA TYR A 65 -4.76 5.68 -9.59
C TYR A 65 -4.82 6.20 -8.14
N THR A 66 -5.62 7.25 -7.92
CA THR A 66 -5.79 7.89 -6.60
C THR A 66 -7.25 8.02 -6.18
N GLY A 67 -8.16 7.46 -6.97
CA GLY A 67 -9.59 7.45 -6.65
C GLY A 67 -9.92 6.57 -5.45
N ALA A 68 -11.06 6.83 -4.81
CA ALA A 68 -11.57 6.08 -3.64
C ALA A 68 -10.55 5.97 -2.48
N THR A 69 -9.67 6.97 -2.35
CA THR A 69 -8.61 6.98 -1.34
C THR A 69 -9.16 6.95 0.09
N SER A 70 -8.50 6.24 0.99
CA SER A 70 -8.76 6.25 2.44
C SER A 70 -8.01 7.38 3.16
N SER A 71 -7.15 8.13 2.45
CA SER A 71 -6.36 9.23 3.00
C SER A 71 -6.38 10.44 2.07
N LEU A 72 -6.78 11.59 2.58
CA LEU A 72 -6.87 12.86 1.85
C LEU A 72 -5.56 13.62 2.01
N LEU A 73 -4.83 13.83 0.90
CA LEU A 73 -3.50 14.41 0.91
C LEU A 73 -3.53 15.88 0.50
N VAL A 74 -2.92 16.74 1.31
CA VAL A 74 -2.76 18.16 0.99
C VAL A 74 -1.44 18.69 1.53
N GLY A 75 -0.80 19.58 0.78
CA GLY A 75 0.47 20.18 1.17
C GLY A 75 1.56 20.00 0.13
N SER A 76 2.77 20.35 0.50
CA SER A 76 3.95 20.17 -0.32
C SER A 76 5.14 19.73 0.53
N PHE A 77 6.01 18.96 -0.07
CA PHE A 77 7.21 18.45 0.57
C PHE A 77 8.32 18.37 -0.47
N GLN A 78 9.52 18.78 -0.09
CA GLN A 78 10.70 18.76 -0.94
C GLN A 78 11.75 17.81 -0.40
N HIS A 79 12.30 16.99 -1.30
CA HIS A 79 13.40 16.09 -1.00
C HIS A 79 14.55 16.30 -2.01
N PRO A 80 15.83 16.28 -1.57
CA PRO A 80 16.95 16.58 -2.46
C PRO A 80 17.02 15.75 -3.74
N ALA A 81 16.69 14.46 -3.67
CA ALA A 81 16.72 13.56 -4.82
C ALA A 81 15.36 13.47 -5.53
N LEU A 82 14.25 13.45 -4.80
CA LEU A 82 12.90 13.26 -5.36
C LEU A 82 12.28 14.57 -5.87
N GLY A 83 12.86 15.73 -5.48
CA GLY A 83 12.34 17.03 -5.83
C GLY A 83 11.11 17.47 -5.05
N LEU A 84 10.30 18.34 -5.62
CA LEU A 84 9.09 18.88 -5.02
C LEU A 84 7.90 17.95 -5.33
N SER A 85 7.21 17.53 -4.29
CA SER A 85 5.91 16.86 -4.39
C SER A 85 4.83 17.74 -3.77
N GLU A 86 3.71 17.90 -4.48
CA GLU A 86 2.57 18.72 -4.08
C GLU A 86 1.30 17.88 -4.17
N SER A 87 0.39 18.03 -3.23
CA SER A 87 -0.91 17.37 -3.29
C SER A 87 -2.06 18.30 -2.93
N ALA A 88 -3.16 18.06 -3.61
CA ALA A 88 -4.48 18.59 -3.33
C ALA A 88 -5.48 17.43 -3.35
N PHE A 89 -6.56 17.53 -2.59
CA PHE A 89 -7.60 16.50 -2.67
C PHE A 89 -8.96 17.08 -3.05
N PHE A 90 -9.71 16.24 -3.76
CA PHE A 90 -11.07 16.51 -4.20
C PHE A 90 -12.00 15.53 -3.48
N THR A 91 -13.12 16.01 -2.95
CA THR A 91 -14.08 15.16 -2.23
C THR A 91 -15.49 15.65 -2.39
N GLN A 92 -16.42 14.72 -2.61
CA GLN A 92 -17.83 14.99 -2.36
C GLN A 92 -18.07 15.10 -0.86
N VAL A 93 -19.14 15.76 -0.49
CA VAL A 93 -19.68 15.77 0.87
C VAL A 93 -21.16 15.41 0.81
N SER A 94 -21.65 14.82 1.89
CA SER A 94 -23.07 14.55 2.06
C SER A 94 -23.42 14.58 3.52
N ASN A 95 -24.68 14.79 3.82
CA ASN A 95 -25.21 14.69 5.16
C ASN A 95 -26.28 13.61 5.24
N ILE A 96 -26.47 13.09 6.43
CA ILE A 96 -27.47 12.08 6.78
C ILE A 96 -28.38 12.55 7.92
N ASP A 97 -28.13 13.74 8.44
CA ASP A 97 -28.83 14.25 9.61
C ASP A 97 -30.25 14.70 9.24
N THR A 98 -31.18 14.41 10.12
CA THR A 98 -32.54 14.94 10.02
C THR A 98 -32.52 16.45 10.28
N LEU A 99 -33.21 17.18 9.44
CA LEU A 99 -33.23 18.61 9.47
C LEU A 99 -34.35 19.16 10.32
N PHE A 100 -34.00 20.15 11.13
CA PHE A 100 -34.94 20.96 11.92
C PHE A 100 -34.92 22.44 11.54
N ALA A 101 -34.28 22.77 10.39
CA ALA A 101 -34.19 24.14 9.91
C ALA A 101 -35.57 24.59 9.37
N LYS A 102 -35.92 25.82 9.70
CA LYS A 102 -37.12 26.56 9.25
C LYS A 102 -36.68 27.74 8.40
N SER A 103 -37.60 28.31 7.62
CA SER A 103 -37.32 29.54 6.85
C SER A 103 -36.86 30.69 7.71
N THR A 104 -37.18 30.67 9.02
CA THR A 104 -36.80 31.68 10.03
C THR A 104 -35.52 31.33 10.78
N SER A 105 -34.89 30.19 10.49
CA SER A 105 -33.65 29.77 11.17
C SER A 105 -32.52 30.75 10.91
N VAL A 106 -31.72 31.00 11.93
CA VAL A 106 -30.60 31.95 11.92
C VAL A 106 -29.28 31.17 11.93
N PHE A 107 -28.41 31.52 10.99
CA PHE A 107 -27.05 30.93 10.89
C PHE A 107 -26.17 31.41 12.05
N ASP A 108 -25.46 30.49 12.70
CA ASP A 108 -24.51 30.78 13.76
C ASP A 108 -23.06 30.68 13.29
N SER A 109 -22.69 29.51 12.73
CA SER A 109 -21.33 29.29 12.21
C SER A 109 -21.25 28.06 11.31
N LEU A 110 -20.22 28.04 10.45
CA LEU A 110 -19.80 26.87 9.68
C LEU A 110 -18.37 26.56 10.06
N THR A 111 -18.11 25.33 10.50
CA THR A 111 -16.77 24.89 10.92
C THR A 111 -16.30 23.71 10.11
N MET A 112 -14.98 23.64 9.85
CA MET A 112 -14.30 22.49 9.26
C MET A 112 -13.54 21.74 10.35
N ARG A 113 -13.67 20.41 10.34
CA ARG A 113 -12.90 19.50 11.16
C ARG A 113 -12.18 18.52 10.25
N LEU A 114 -10.85 18.51 10.29
CA LEU A 114 -9.99 17.59 9.56
C LEU A 114 -9.17 16.77 10.56
N THR A 115 -9.38 15.46 10.61
CA THR A 115 -8.66 14.57 11.52
C THR A 115 -7.43 14.04 10.81
N TYR A 116 -6.25 14.28 11.36
CA TYR A 116 -4.99 13.81 10.80
C TYR A 116 -4.94 12.27 10.76
N SER A 117 -4.24 11.73 9.77
CA SER A 117 -3.93 10.30 9.66
C SER A 117 -2.45 10.02 9.35
N GLY A 118 -1.67 11.06 9.07
CA GLY A 118 -0.24 10.95 8.80
C GLY A 118 0.35 12.23 8.23
N TYR A 119 1.65 12.19 7.99
CA TYR A 119 2.38 13.29 7.35
C TYR A 119 3.68 12.79 6.72
N GLN A 120 4.26 13.66 5.87
CA GLN A 120 5.58 13.50 5.27
C GLN A 120 6.24 14.87 5.19
N GLY A 121 7.49 15.02 5.66
CA GLY A 121 8.26 16.27 5.65
C GLY A 121 8.23 17.03 6.97
N ASP A 122 8.48 18.35 6.91
CA ASP A 122 8.65 19.21 8.09
C ASP A 122 7.32 19.83 8.55
N THR A 123 6.80 19.39 9.68
CA THR A 123 5.56 19.89 10.29
C THR A 123 5.74 21.13 11.16
N THR A 124 6.96 21.67 11.26
CA THR A 124 7.22 22.88 12.07
C THR A 124 6.89 24.18 11.32
N LYS A 125 6.68 24.11 10.02
CA LYS A 125 6.41 25.28 9.16
C LYS A 125 4.91 25.52 9.02
N ALA A 126 4.55 26.80 9.05
CA ALA A 126 3.18 27.22 8.81
C ALA A 126 2.76 26.91 7.37
N GLN A 127 1.54 26.40 7.19
CA GLN A 127 0.91 26.13 5.91
C GLN A 127 -0.45 26.80 5.85
N THR A 128 -0.87 27.20 4.64
CA THR A 128 -2.21 27.78 4.42
C THR A 128 -3.01 26.84 3.53
N ILE A 129 -4.06 26.27 4.09
CA ILE A 129 -5.06 25.50 3.34
C ILE A 129 -6.15 26.42 2.81
N SER A 130 -6.51 26.27 1.55
CA SER A 130 -7.65 26.94 0.91
C SER A 130 -8.66 25.91 0.41
N ILE A 131 -9.94 26.25 0.55
CA ILE A 131 -11.06 25.37 0.19
C ILE A 131 -11.87 26.05 -0.90
N HIS A 132 -12.15 25.33 -1.97
CA HIS A 132 -12.88 25.82 -3.13
C HIS A 132 -14.06 24.91 -3.45
N ARG A 133 -15.14 25.47 -3.98
CA ARG A 133 -16.28 24.72 -4.53
C ARG A 133 -15.90 24.11 -5.85
N LEU A 134 -16.28 22.86 -6.07
CA LEU A 134 -16.22 22.24 -7.40
C LEU A 134 -17.35 22.75 -8.29
N LEU A 135 -17.08 22.88 -9.57
CA LEU A 135 -18.08 23.23 -10.60
C LEU A 135 -18.66 21.98 -11.26
N ASP A 136 -17.93 20.89 -11.25
CA ASP A 136 -18.35 19.61 -11.81
C ASP A 136 -18.45 18.55 -10.72
N SER A 137 -19.47 17.70 -10.83
CA SER A 137 -19.67 16.58 -9.90
C SER A 137 -18.63 15.50 -10.07
N LEU A 138 -18.17 14.95 -8.96
CA LEU A 138 -17.36 13.73 -8.92
C LEU A 138 -18.25 12.51 -9.13
N SER A 139 -17.70 11.47 -9.78
CA SER A 139 -18.39 10.18 -9.98
C SER A 139 -17.53 9.05 -9.42
N ARG A 140 -18.14 8.10 -8.73
CA ARG A 140 -17.47 6.86 -8.27
C ARG A 140 -17.12 5.90 -9.39
N ASN A 141 -17.83 6.02 -10.52
CA ASN A 141 -17.62 5.17 -11.69
C ASN A 141 -16.53 5.71 -12.61
N THR A 142 -15.90 6.83 -12.23
CA THR A 142 -14.79 7.43 -12.96
C THR A 142 -13.48 7.07 -12.28
N ASP A 143 -12.52 6.59 -13.05
CA ASP A 143 -11.16 6.38 -12.59
C ASP A 143 -10.43 7.71 -12.49
N TYR A 144 -10.02 8.09 -11.26
CA TYR A 144 -9.21 9.26 -11.01
C TYR A 144 -7.76 8.88 -10.75
N PHE A 145 -6.87 9.61 -11.39
CA PHE A 145 -5.43 9.44 -11.30
C PHE A 145 -4.76 10.63 -10.60
N SER A 146 -3.51 10.47 -10.25
CA SER A 146 -2.71 11.55 -9.64
C SER A 146 -2.66 12.83 -10.48
N THR A 147 -2.90 12.74 -11.78
CA THR A 147 -2.95 13.87 -12.74
C THR A 147 -4.35 14.42 -12.97
N SER A 148 -5.39 13.75 -12.46
CA SER A 148 -6.79 14.20 -12.64
C SER A 148 -7.04 15.56 -11.98
N THR A 149 -7.91 16.35 -12.60
CA THR A 149 -8.35 17.64 -12.08
C THR A 149 -9.82 17.85 -12.38
N ILE A 150 -10.50 18.62 -11.53
CA ILE A 150 -11.91 19.03 -11.69
C ILE A 150 -11.96 20.55 -11.67
N ARG A 151 -12.83 21.14 -12.48
CA ARG A 151 -13.05 22.59 -12.46
C ARG A 151 -13.58 23.03 -11.11
N HIS A 152 -13.13 24.18 -10.64
CA HIS A 152 -13.49 24.73 -9.34
C HIS A 152 -13.58 26.25 -9.39
N GLU A 153 -14.30 26.84 -8.46
CA GLU A 153 -14.38 28.29 -8.31
C GLU A 153 -13.04 28.88 -7.87
N ALA A 154 -12.71 30.07 -8.37
CA ALA A 154 -11.55 30.84 -7.93
C ALA A 154 -11.72 31.32 -6.48
N THR A 155 -12.94 31.70 -6.12
CA THR A 155 -13.31 32.17 -4.77
C THR A 155 -13.14 31.05 -3.74
N THR A 156 -12.61 31.39 -2.57
CA THR A 156 -12.43 30.43 -1.48
C THR A 156 -13.66 30.40 -0.56
N LEU A 157 -14.12 29.20 -0.23
CA LEU A 157 -15.14 28.97 0.80
C LEU A 157 -14.56 29.02 2.23
N GLY A 158 -13.24 28.89 2.33
CA GLY A 158 -12.51 28.98 3.58
C GLY A 158 -11.01 28.99 3.33
N ARG A 159 -10.30 29.67 4.23
CA ARG A 159 -8.83 29.73 4.23
C ARG A 159 -8.34 29.70 5.67
N HIS A 160 -7.34 28.88 5.94
CA HIS A 160 -6.79 28.78 7.29
C HIS A 160 -5.28 28.55 7.25
N THR A 161 -4.54 29.37 8.03
CA THR A 161 -3.10 29.21 8.22
C THR A 161 -2.84 28.52 9.54
N TYR A 162 -2.05 27.46 9.53
CA TYR A 162 -1.78 26.62 10.70
C TYR A 162 -0.37 26.03 10.64
N ILE A 163 0.15 25.68 11.81
CA ILE A 163 1.32 24.82 11.94
C ILE A 163 0.81 23.40 12.16
N PRO A 164 1.14 22.42 11.29
CA PRO A 164 0.65 21.05 11.43
C PRO A 164 1.08 20.42 12.76
N ARG A 165 0.12 19.81 13.45
CA ARG A 165 0.37 19.03 14.68
C ARG A 165 -0.31 17.67 14.56
N PRO A 166 0.18 16.78 13.68
CA PRO A 166 -0.54 15.56 13.35
C PRO A 166 -0.59 14.55 14.49
N ILE A 167 0.38 14.57 15.40
CA ILE A 167 0.51 13.60 16.49
C ILE A 167 0.13 14.25 17.81
N ARG A 168 -0.91 13.72 18.46
CA ARG A 168 -1.34 14.11 19.80
C ARG A 168 -0.56 13.36 20.89
N THR A 169 -0.45 12.03 20.74
CA THR A 169 0.28 11.16 21.65
C THR A 169 1.30 10.36 20.86
N LYS A 170 2.56 10.45 21.25
CA LYS A 170 3.61 9.59 20.69
C LYS A 170 3.45 8.18 21.24
N ALA A 171 3.72 7.17 20.40
CA ALA A 171 3.80 5.81 20.86
C ALA A 171 4.94 5.68 21.89
N MET A 172 4.59 5.34 23.12
CA MET A 172 5.52 5.02 24.21
C MET A 172 5.05 3.70 24.82
N ASN A 173 5.96 2.76 25.02
CA ASN A 173 5.70 1.50 25.76
C ASN A 173 4.50 0.67 25.26
N GLY A 174 4.28 0.61 23.95
CA GLY A 174 3.20 -0.18 23.36
C GLY A 174 1.89 0.57 23.11
N ASP A 175 1.81 1.86 23.46
CA ASP A 175 0.65 2.70 23.15
C ASP A 175 0.56 2.99 21.65
N SER A 176 -0.66 3.06 21.14
CA SER A 176 -0.91 3.45 19.74
C SER A 176 -0.72 4.95 19.54
N ILE A 177 -0.21 5.35 18.36
CA ILE A 177 -0.13 6.75 17.96
C ILE A 177 -1.56 7.30 17.84
N GLN A 178 -1.85 8.39 18.58
CA GLN A 178 -3.10 9.12 18.45
C GLN A 178 -2.89 10.38 17.60
N PHE A 179 -3.70 10.49 16.57
CA PHE A 179 -3.72 11.66 15.70
C PHE A 179 -4.62 12.77 16.25
N ASP A 180 -4.23 14.03 16.03
CA ASP A 180 -4.98 15.21 16.41
C ASP A 180 -5.96 15.64 15.32
N THR A 181 -6.62 16.77 15.52
CA THR A 181 -7.66 17.31 14.65
C THR A 181 -7.42 18.78 14.41
N LEU A 182 -7.35 19.18 13.14
CA LEU A 182 -7.38 20.57 12.72
C LEU A 182 -8.82 21.07 12.67
N ARG A 183 -9.11 22.20 13.34
CA ARG A 183 -10.44 22.83 13.35
C ARG A 183 -10.33 24.30 13.02
N PHE A 184 -11.22 24.80 12.16
CA PHE A 184 -11.29 26.21 11.82
C PHE A 184 -12.67 26.59 11.28
N ARG A 185 -12.97 27.93 11.30
CA ARG A 185 -14.19 28.49 10.78
C ARG A 185 -14.11 28.65 9.27
N MET A 186 -15.20 28.34 8.58
CA MET A 186 -15.43 28.60 7.16
C MET A 186 -16.09 29.95 6.93
N SER A 187 -16.27 30.33 5.68
CA SER A 187 -16.98 31.55 5.28
C SER A 187 -18.43 31.57 5.78
N ASP A 188 -18.83 32.66 6.44
CA ASP A 188 -20.21 32.86 6.89
C ASP A 188 -21.19 32.99 5.71
N ALA A 189 -20.74 33.56 4.58
CA ALA A 189 -21.55 33.66 3.37
C ALA A 189 -21.91 32.27 2.85
N PHE A 190 -20.93 31.35 2.82
CA PHE A 190 -21.15 29.96 2.43
C PHE A 190 -22.05 29.23 3.43
N GLY A 191 -21.86 29.43 4.72
CA GLY A 191 -22.73 28.85 5.76
C GLY A 191 -24.18 29.29 5.65
N LYS A 192 -24.43 30.59 5.40
CA LYS A 192 -25.77 31.15 5.17
C LYS A 192 -26.40 30.57 3.88
N GLU A 193 -25.62 30.44 2.82
CA GLU A 193 -26.07 29.80 1.59
C GLU A 193 -26.49 28.36 1.84
N LEU A 194 -25.67 27.56 2.55
CA LEU A 194 -26.01 26.17 2.91
C LEU A 194 -27.30 26.13 3.72
N LEU A 195 -27.48 26.98 4.72
CA LEU A 195 -28.69 27.04 5.55
C LEU A 195 -29.92 27.42 4.70
N GLY A 196 -29.80 28.40 3.83
CA GLY A 196 -30.88 28.88 2.96
C GLY A 196 -31.37 27.82 1.98
N ASN A 197 -30.44 27.13 1.34
CA ASN A 197 -30.76 26.03 0.42
C ASN A 197 -31.26 24.78 1.15
N TYR A 198 -31.05 24.68 2.42
CA TYR A 198 -31.47 23.55 3.23
C TYR A 198 -32.98 23.56 3.51
N VAL A 199 -33.60 24.73 3.45
CA VAL A 199 -35.05 24.85 3.56
C VAL A 199 -35.78 24.40 2.29
N ASP A 200 -35.06 24.30 1.16
CA ASP A 200 -35.59 23.77 -0.08
C ASP A 200 -35.68 22.22 -0.04
N PRO A 201 -36.90 21.64 -0.15
CA PRO A 201 -37.07 20.18 -0.17
C PRO A 201 -36.28 19.48 -1.29
N LYS A 202 -35.93 20.18 -2.37
CA LYS A 202 -35.14 19.65 -3.47
C LYS A 202 -33.68 19.38 -3.10
N VAL A 203 -33.21 20.04 -2.04
CA VAL A 203 -31.82 19.98 -1.55
C VAL A 203 -31.70 19.20 -0.24
N ALA A 204 -32.80 18.55 0.17
CA ALA A 204 -32.87 17.79 1.42
C ALA A 204 -31.73 16.76 1.55
N ALA A 205 -31.38 16.48 2.78
CA ALA A 205 -30.27 15.63 3.20
C ALA A 205 -30.13 14.32 2.41
N GLY A 206 -28.91 13.97 2.05
CA GLY A 206 -28.56 12.69 1.42
C GLY A 206 -29.13 12.50 0.02
N SER A 207 -29.83 13.49 -0.51
CA SER A 207 -30.47 13.41 -1.81
C SER A 207 -29.49 13.68 -2.95
N LYS A 208 -29.81 13.15 -4.13
CA LYS A 208 -29.12 13.54 -5.37
C LYS A 208 -29.18 15.06 -5.57
N GLY A 209 -30.27 15.73 -5.19
CA GLY A 209 -30.45 17.17 -5.26
C GLY A 209 -29.39 17.95 -4.50
N PHE A 210 -28.98 17.51 -3.31
CA PHE A 210 -27.88 18.14 -2.60
C PHE A 210 -26.54 18.06 -3.36
N ARG A 211 -26.21 16.91 -3.95
CA ARG A 211 -24.99 16.74 -4.74
C ARG A 211 -25.02 17.52 -6.07
N ASP A 212 -26.19 17.69 -6.65
CA ASP A 212 -26.38 18.53 -7.85
C ASP A 212 -26.20 20.01 -7.51
N PHE A 213 -26.69 20.44 -6.34
CA PHE A 213 -26.48 21.79 -5.81
C PHE A 213 -25.04 22.01 -5.34
N PHE A 214 -24.43 21.02 -4.68
CA PHE A 214 -23.08 21.09 -4.13
C PHE A 214 -22.21 19.94 -4.60
N PRO A 215 -21.52 20.08 -5.74
CA PRO A 215 -20.76 19.01 -6.38
C PRO A 215 -19.59 18.48 -5.53
N GLY A 216 -19.05 19.32 -4.62
CA GLY A 216 -17.96 18.93 -3.71
C GLY A 216 -16.97 20.05 -3.44
N LEU A 217 -15.86 19.66 -2.82
CA LEU A 217 -14.80 20.52 -2.35
C LEU A 217 -13.44 20.12 -2.92
N LEU A 218 -12.63 21.14 -3.24
CA LEU A 218 -11.20 21.05 -3.44
C LEU A 218 -10.48 21.67 -2.24
N PHE A 219 -9.50 20.92 -1.71
CA PHE A 219 -8.55 21.40 -0.70
C PHE A 219 -7.17 21.48 -1.32
N LYS A 220 -6.54 22.63 -1.25
CA LYS A 220 -5.17 22.85 -1.75
C LYS A 220 -4.39 23.80 -0.84
N THR A 221 -3.06 23.73 -0.92
CA THR A 221 -2.15 24.68 -0.26
C THR A 221 -1.33 25.42 -1.31
N ALA A 222 -0.82 26.59 -0.95
CA ALA A 222 0.29 27.15 -1.71
C ALA A 222 1.54 26.29 -1.47
N PRO A 223 2.37 26.04 -2.49
CA PRO A 223 3.61 25.28 -2.31
C PRO A 223 4.52 25.97 -1.29
N VAL A 224 5.07 25.16 -0.37
CA VAL A 224 6.07 25.58 0.61
C VAL A 224 7.29 24.66 0.46
N SER A 225 8.42 25.23 0.11
CA SER A 225 9.64 24.46 -0.19
C SER A 225 10.16 23.60 0.96
N SER A 226 9.83 23.94 2.20
CA SER A 226 10.20 23.20 3.41
C SER A 226 8.99 22.77 4.23
N GLY A 227 7.83 22.59 3.60
CA GLY A 227 6.58 22.21 4.26
C GLY A 227 6.42 20.70 4.47
N ALA A 228 5.20 20.32 4.84
CA ALA A 228 4.79 18.93 4.98
C ALA A 228 3.58 18.61 4.09
N MET A 229 3.59 17.40 3.55
CA MET A 229 2.41 16.75 3.01
C MET A 229 1.63 16.15 4.16
N ILE A 230 0.39 16.58 4.33
CA ILE A 230 -0.48 16.15 5.42
C ILE A 230 -1.54 15.19 4.89
N SER A 231 -1.78 14.13 5.64
CA SER A 231 -2.86 13.18 5.40
C SER A 231 -3.99 13.38 6.38
N PHE A 232 -5.24 13.44 5.89
CA PHE A 232 -6.45 13.47 6.71
C PHE A 232 -7.30 12.24 6.47
N ASN A 233 -7.92 11.72 7.53
CA ASN A 233 -8.84 10.60 7.48
C ASN A 233 -10.24 11.09 7.07
N PRO A 234 -10.79 10.65 5.91
CA PRO A 234 -12.12 11.08 5.46
C PRO A 234 -13.25 10.59 6.38
N GLY A 235 -13.09 9.45 7.06
CA GLY A 235 -14.11 8.90 7.94
C GLY A 235 -14.35 9.72 9.24
N PHE A 236 -13.33 10.49 9.65
CA PHE A 236 -13.40 11.34 10.85
C PHE A 236 -13.36 12.84 10.55
N SER A 237 -13.30 13.21 9.26
CA SER A 237 -13.32 14.59 8.80
C SER A 237 -14.72 14.99 8.37
N ARG A 238 -15.12 16.22 8.72
CA ARG A 238 -16.44 16.73 8.40
C ARG A 238 -16.49 18.26 8.45
N MET A 239 -17.52 18.81 7.85
CA MET A 239 -17.93 20.20 7.99
C MET A 239 -19.22 20.24 8.80
N THR A 240 -19.35 21.15 9.78
CA THR A 240 -20.50 21.27 10.67
C THR A 240 -21.11 22.66 10.56
N LEU A 241 -22.39 22.71 10.19
CA LEU A 241 -23.23 23.91 10.17
C LEU A 241 -23.97 24.01 11.49
N TYR A 242 -23.84 25.16 12.17
CA TYR A 242 -24.55 25.47 13.40
C TYR A 242 -25.60 26.59 13.13
N TYR A 243 -26.79 26.42 13.71
CA TYR A 243 -27.89 27.36 13.58
C TYR A 243 -28.84 27.28 14.78
N HIS A 244 -29.73 28.24 14.91
CA HIS A 244 -30.80 28.22 15.89
C HIS A 244 -32.14 28.68 15.28
N ASN A 245 -33.24 28.32 15.92
CA ASN A 245 -34.57 28.79 15.58
C ASN A 245 -34.99 29.89 16.55
N PRO A 246 -35.44 31.07 16.08
CA PRO A 246 -35.92 32.11 16.96
C PRO A 246 -36.99 31.61 17.93
N GLY A 247 -36.85 31.98 19.22
CA GLY A 247 -37.76 31.54 20.28
C GLY A 247 -37.49 30.10 20.81
N ASP A 248 -36.53 29.36 20.26
CA ASP A 248 -36.12 28.08 20.73
C ASP A 248 -34.75 28.18 21.44
N PRO A 249 -34.61 27.78 22.71
CA PRO A 249 -33.34 27.83 23.42
C PRO A 249 -32.31 26.82 22.89
N LYS A 250 -32.75 25.85 22.07
CA LYS A 250 -31.92 24.78 21.54
C LYS A 250 -31.04 25.28 20.39
N ARG A 251 -29.78 24.87 20.40
CA ARG A 251 -28.84 25.01 19.28
C ARG A 251 -28.88 23.72 18.44
N TYR A 252 -28.86 23.89 17.13
CA TYR A 252 -28.90 22.81 16.17
C TYR A 252 -27.62 22.76 15.39
N SER A 253 -27.25 21.55 14.91
CA SER A 253 -26.12 21.37 14.01
C SER A 253 -26.42 20.31 12.95
N VAL A 254 -25.76 20.46 11.80
CA VAL A 254 -25.82 19.50 10.69
C VAL A 254 -24.39 19.18 10.27
N ASP A 255 -24.04 17.91 10.25
CA ASP A 255 -22.75 17.43 9.81
C ASP A 255 -22.77 17.04 8.33
N TYR A 256 -21.76 17.52 7.60
CA TYR A 256 -21.45 17.12 6.22
C TYR A 256 -20.21 16.25 6.22
N TYR A 257 -20.38 14.97 5.97
CA TYR A 257 -19.36 13.95 6.04
C TYR A 257 -18.59 13.82 4.71
N PHE A 258 -17.30 13.49 4.79
CA PHE A 258 -16.44 13.18 3.64
C PHE A 258 -16.44 11.68 3.31
N SER A 259 -16.95 10.87 4.21
CA SER A 259 -17.17 9.44 4.02
C SER A 259 -18.39 9.01 4.81
N LEU A 260 -19.30 8.33 4.16
CA LEU A 260 -20.45 7.70 4.77
C LEU A 260 -20.20 6.19 4.73
N SER A 261 -19.91 5.61 5.88
CA SER A 261 -19.67 4.18 6.04
C SER A 261 -20.57 3.63 7.13
N ASN A 262 -21.86 3.49 6.83
CA ASN A 262 -22.76 2.71 7.67
C ASN A 262 -23.68 1.84 6.82
N SER A 263 -24.28 0.82 7.44
CA SER A 263 -25.18 -0.14 6.79
C SER A 263 -26.45 0.50 6.18
N PHE A 264 -26.80 1.73 6.60
CA PHE A 264 -27.99 2.43 6.17
C PHE A 264 -27.76 3.33 4.93
N PHE A 265 -26.50 3.71 4.67
CA PHE A 265 -26.14 4.57 3.55
C PHE A 265 -24.96 3.98 2.77
N PRO A 266 -25.26 3.11 1.80
CA PRO A 266 -24.23 2.48 0.97
C PRO A 266 -23.58 3.44 -0.03
N GLU A 267 -23.99 4.69 -0.08
CA GLU A 267 -23.43 5.69 -0.96
C GLU A 267 -22.05 6.15 -0.48
N LEU A 268 -21.05 5.51 -1.01
CA LEU A 268 -19.67 5.95 -0.84
C LEU A 268 -19.44 7.22 -1.66
N LEU A 269 -19.00 8.28 -1.02
CA LEU A 269 -18.69 9.56 -1.67
C LEU A 269 -17.42 9.44 -2.53
N ALA A 270 -17.48 10.03 -3.73
CA ALA A 270 -16.33 10.07 -4.63
C ALA A 270 -15.27 11.03 -4.08
N ARG A 271 -14.01 10.62 -4.13
CA ARG A 271 -12.86 11.42 -3.73
C ARG A 271 -11.58 10.91 -4.36
N PHE A 272 -10.60 11.81 -4.54
CA PHE A 272 -9.28 11.44 -5.03
C PHE A 272 -8.22 12.47 -4.62
N ASN A 273 -6.95 12.08 -4.71
CA ASN A 273 -5.81 12.96 -4.52
C ASN A 273 -5.21 13.32 -5.89
N GLN A 274 -5.01 14.62 -6.14
CA GLN A 274 -4.12 15.08 -7.20
C GLN A 274 -2.71 15.19 -6.61
N ILE A 275 -1.71 14.60 -7.29
CA ILE A 275 -0.32 14.63 -6.83
C ILE A 275 0.55 15.07 -8.00
N LYS A 276 1.21 16.20 -7.85
CA LYS A 276 2.19 16.73 -8.79
C LYS A 276 3.59 16.49 -8.24
N SER A 277 4.53 16.15 -9.09
CA SER A 277 5.91 15.95 -8.67
C SER A 277 6.89 16.45 -9.72
N THR A 278 7.76 17.36 -9.30
CA THR A 278 8.89 17.84 -10.12
C THR A 278 10.16 17.22 -9.58
N LYS A 279 10.75 16.29 -10.33
CA LYS A 279 11.95 15.55 -9.91
C LYS A 279 13.18 16.46 -9.86
N ALA A 280 14.18 16.10 -9.03
CA ALA A 280 15.41 16.86 -8.87
C ALA A 280 16.65 15.96 -8.97
N GLY A 281 17.83 16.57 -9.00
CA GLY A 281 19.11 15.87 -9.02
C GLY A 281 19.21 14.85 -10.15
N ALA A 282 19.71 13.66 -9.86
CA ALA A 282 19.85 12.59 -10.86
C ALA A 282 18.51 12.12 -11.44
N LEU A 283 17.40 12.31 -10.72
CA LEU A 283 16.06 11.91 -11.17
C LEU A 283 15.36 12.95 -12.06
N ALA A 284 15.96 14.11 -12.32
CA ALA A 284 15.37 15.18 -13.12
C ALA A 284 15.10 14.77 -14.59
N SER A 285 15.76 13.72 -15.07
CA SER A 285 15.54 13.12 -16.39
C SER A 285 14.29 12.27 -16.50
N LEU A 286 13.66 11.88 -15.37
CA LEU A 286 12.42 11.10 -15.33
C LEU A 286 11.22 12.00 -15.63
N LYS A 287 10.88 12.17 -16.89
CA LYS A 287 9.80 13.04 -17.37
C LYS A 287 8.61 12.25 -17.91
N ASN A 288 8.90 11.13 -18.58
CA ASN A 288 7.89 10.31 -19.23
C ASN A 288 7.85 8.90 -18.62
N PRO A 289 6.68 8.26 -18.57
CA PRO A 289 6.60 6.87 -18.17
C PRO A 289 7.51 5.97 -19.01
N GLY A 290 8.29 5.13 -18.37
CA GLY A 290 9.33 4.30 -18.97
C GLY A 290 10.73 4.91 -18.91
N ASP A 291 10.88 6.22 -18.63
CA ASP A 291 12.20 6.83 -18.39
C ASP A 291 12.87 6.15 -17.20
N ILE A 292 14.18 5.96 -17.31
CA ILE A 292 14.97 5.19 -16.35
C ILE A 292 16.25 5.94 -15.98
N VAL A 293 16.62 5.89 -14.70
CA VAL A 293 17.89 6.39 -14.17
C VAL A 293 18.61 5.21 -13.50
N PRO A 294 19.76 4.76 -14.05
CA PRO A 294 20.57 3.71 -13.44
C PRO A 294 21.04 4.10 -12.03
N SER A 295 21.15 3.15 -11.13
CA SER A 295 21.64 3.40 -9.76
C SER A 295 23.03 4.00 -9.72
N THR A 296 23.88 3.72 -10.74
CA THR A 296 25.21 4.31 -10.89
C THR A 296 25.20 5.83 -11.02
N SER A 297 24.11 6.39 -11.61
CA SER A 297 23.92 7.84 -11.77
C SER A 297 23.31 8.51 -10.53
N SER A 298 22.91 7.74 -9.53
CA SER A 298 22.29 8.20 -8.28
C SER A 298 23.01 7.67 -7.03
N ASN A 299 24.34 7.62 -7.07
CA ASN A 299 25.22 7.21 -5.99
C ASN A 299 24.88 5.81 -5.40
N GLY A 300 24.47 4.87 -6.27
CA GLY A 300 24.12 3.52 -5.86
C GLY A 300 22.76 3.40 -5.17
N ILE A 301 21.93 4.45 -5.20
CA ILE A 301 20.61 4.48 -4.58
C ILE A 301 19.53 4.47 -5.67
N THR A 302 18.50 3.65 -5.48
CA THR A 302 17.25 3.73 -6.24
C THR A 302 16.11 4.15 -5.33
N TYR A 303 15.03 4.65 -5.91
CA TYR A 303 13.93 5.24 -5.14
C TYR A 303 12.59 4.62 -5.52
N ILE A 304 11.74 4.48 -4.51
CA ILE A 304 10.31 4.18 -4.67
C ILE A 304 9.55 5.26 -3.91
N GLN A 305 8.58 5.91 -4.57
CA GLN A 305 7.73 6.92 -3.93
C GLN A 305 6.26 6.70 -4.28
N ALA A 306 5.42 6.61 -3.27
CA ALA A 306 3.97 6.50 -3.45
C ALA A 306 3.40 7.75 -4.11
N GLY A 307 2.34 7.58 -4.89
CA GLY A 307 1.58 8.67 -5.51
C GLY A 307 2.24 9.39 -6.69
N THR A 308 3.56 9.25 -6.89
CA THR A 308 4.32 10.03 -7.87
C THR A 308 4.82 9.23 -9.07
N GLY A 309 4.54 7.93 -9.10
CA GLY A 309 4.98 7.04 -10.17
C GLY A 309 6.47 6.64 -10.12
N VAL A 310 7.22 7.03 -9.10
CA VAL A 310 8.62 6.60 -8.94
C VAL A 310 8.66 5.19 -8.40
N ALA A 311 9.31 4.28 -9.15
CA ALA A 311 9.48 2.87 -8.81
C ALA A 311 10.95 2.45 -8.99
N THR A 312 11.35 1.34 -8.39
CA THR A 312 12.64 0.71 -8.64
C THR A 312 12.46 -0.47 -9.60
N LYS A 313 13.19 -0.47 -10.70
CA LYS A 313 13.32 -1.65 -11.57
C LYS A 313 14.47 -2.51 -11.08
N VAL A 314 14.26 -3.83 -10.99
CA VAL A 314 15.29 -4.84 -10.75
C VAL A 314 15.40 -5.76 -11.96
N GLU A 315 16.62 -6.06 -12.40
CA GLU A 315 16.94 -6.90 -13.55
C GLU A 315 17.95 -7.97 -13.14
N PHE A 316 17.88 -9.12 -13.80
CA PHE A 316 18.69 -10.29 -13.48
C PHE A 316 19.50 -10.74 -14.73
N PRO A 317 20.50 -9.96 -15.18
CA PRO A 317 21.17 -10.18 -16.46
C PRO A 317 21.90 -11.52 -16.53
N THR A 318 22.36 -12.05 -15.41
CA THR A 318 23.12 -13.31 -15.33
C THR A 318 22.27 -14.52 -14.92
N LEU A 319 20.94 -14.35 -14.73
CA LEU A 319 20.05 -15.42 -14.24
C LEU A 319 20.10 -16.68 -15.11
N LEU A 320 20.07 -16.52 -16.44
CA LEU A 320 20.03 -17.65 -17.36
C LEU A 320 21.34 -18.45 -17.37
N ASN A 321 22.45 -17.86 -16.93
CA ASN A 321 23.73 -18.56 -16.79
C ASN A 321 23.64 -19.68 -15.73
N LEU A 322 22.73 -19.55 -14.75
CA LEU A 322 22.50 -20.58 -13.74
C LEU A 322 22.04 -21.90 -14.36
N LYS A 323 21.23 -21.83 -15.40
CA LYS A 323 20.67 -23.01 -16.07
C LYS A 323 21.74 -23.77 -16.85
N GLY A 324 22.60 -23.07 -17.61
CA GLY A 324 23.49 -23.72 -18.57
C GLY A 324 22.69 -24.70 -19.46
N ASN A 325 23.18 -25.94 -19.59
CA ASN A 325 22.52 -27.05 -20.34
C ASN A 325 21.69 -27.97 -19.41
N ARG A 326 21.36 -27.59 -18.20
CA ARG A 326 20.70 -28.41 -17.19
C ARG A 326 19.22 -28.09 -17.05
N ASN A 327 18.43 -29.09 -16.66
CA ASN A 327 17.07 -28.86 -16.19
C ASN A 327 17.12 -28.50 -14.71
N ILE A 328 16.67 -27.27 -14.37
CA ILE A 328 16.70 -26.72 -13.02
C ILE A 328 15.28 -26.64 -12.47
N ALA A 329 15.09 -27.12 -11.24
CA ALA A 329 13.91 -26.87 -10.43
C ALA A 329 14.29 -25.91 -9.30
N VAL A 330 13.60 -24.77 -9.23
CA VAL A 330 13.78 -23.78 -8.16
C VAL A 330 12.98 -24.22 -6.93
N ASN A 331 13.67 -24.59 -5.88
CA ASN A 331 13.05 -25.04 -4.63
C ASN A 331 12.63 -23.85 -3.76
N LYS A 332 13.46 -22.78 -3.75
CA LYS A 332 13.18 -21.53 -3.06
C LYS A 332 13.95 -20.38 -3.71
N ALA A 333 13.32 -19.23 -3.90
CA ALA A 333 14.01 -18.01 -4.33
C ALA A 333 13.52 -16.81 -3.54
N GLU A 334 14.47 -16.00 -3.07
CA GLU A 334 14.22 -14.80 -2.29
C GLU A 334 14.94 -13.59 -2.92
N LEU A 335 14.16 -12.55 -3.26
CA LEU A 335 14.70 -11.24 -3.62
C LEU A 335 14.75 -10.39 -2.35
N VAL A 336 15.95 -9.99 -1.94
CA VAL A 336 16.18 -9.15 -0.76
C VAL A 336 16.63 -7.77 -1.22
N LEU A 337 15.88 -6.75 -0.83
CA LEU A 337 16.18 -5.34 -1.09
C LEU A 337 16.44 -4.63 0.23
N THR A 338 17.52 -3.88 0.31
CA THR A 338 17.94 -3.18 1.53
C THR A 338 17.68 -1.69 1.41
N ALA A 339 16.93 -1.12 2.34
CA ALA A 339 16.74 0.33 2.44
C ALA A 339 18.03 1.02 2.92
N SER A 340 18.15 2.32 2.66
CA SER A 340 19.29 3.12 3.15
C SER A 340 19.32 3.17 4.67
N ASP A 341 20.52 3.33 5.23
CA ASP A 341 20.74 3.23 6.68
C ASP A 341 20.07 4.37 7.48
N ASN A 342 19.93 5.55 6.90
CA ASN A 342 19.40 6.77 7.54
C ASN A 342 17.94 7.05 7.17
N ILE A 343 17.06 6.04 7.21
CA ILE A 343 15.62 6.22 6.96
C ILE A 343 14.84 6.36 8.26
N ASP A 344 13.84 7.25 8.26
CA ASP A 344 12.80 7.28 9.28
C ASP A 344 11.73 6.23 8.92
N LEU A 345 11.65 5.17 9.71
CA LEU A 345 10.70 4.08 9.48
C LEU A 345 9.23 4.54 9.53
N GLN A 346 8.92 5.61 10.26
CA GLN A 346 7.55 6.16 10.33
C GLN A 346 7.14 6.89 9.05
N GLN A 347 8.11 7.44 8.32
CA GLN A 347 7.90 8.16 7.05
C GLN A 347 8.26 7.31 5.82
N THR A 348 8.65 6.06 6.02
CA THR A 348 9.06 5.13 4.97
C THR A 348 7.88 4.25 4.54
N LEU A 349 7.97 3.70 3.33
CA LEU A 349 7.03 2.71 2.83
C LEU A 349 7.15 1.41 3.64
N GLY A 350 6.13 1.08 4.40
CA GLY A 350 6.13 -0.12 5.26
C GLY A 350 6.02 -1.42 4.48
N GLN A 351 5.48 -1.40 3.26
CA GLN A 351 5.26 -2.58 2.43
C GLN A 351 5.41 -2.25 0.94
N LEU A 352 6.02 -3.17 0.20
CA LEU A 352 6.25 -3.10 -1.24
C LEU A 352 5.64 -4.30 -1.96
N SER A 353 5.39 -4.16 -3.26
CA SER A 353 4.90 -5.20 -4.17
C SER A 353 5.74 -5.26 -5.44
N ILE A 354 5.57 -6.33 -6.21
CA ILE A 354 6.25 -6.53 -7.49
C ILE A 354 5.23 -6.50 -8.63
N VAL A 355 5.49 -5.66 -9.65
CA VAL A 355 4.71 -5.53 -10.88
C VAL A 355 5.53 -6.02 -12.07
N GLU A 356 4.91 -6.76 -12.97
CA GLU A 356 5.54 -7.16 -14.22
C GLU A 356 5.68 -5.97 -15.18
N THR A 357 6.75 -5.99 -15.97
CA THR A 357 7.05 -4.92 -16.94
C THR A 357 7.41 -5.49 -18.32
N ASN A 358 7.28 -4.67 -19.34
CA ASN A 358 7.76 -4.98 -20.67
C ASN A 358 9.20 -4.46 -20.91
N ALA A 359 9.72 -4.68 -22.12
CA ALA A 359 11.07 -4.25 -22.49
C ALA A 359 11.26 -2.72 -22.47
N THR A 360 10.17 -1.93 -22.54
CA THR A 360 10.20 -0.46 -22.49
C THR A 360 9.90 0.12 -21.11
N ASN A 361 10.04 -0.70 -20.07
CA ASN A 361 9.81 -0.33 -18.65
C ASN A 361 8.38 0.10 -18.32
N ARG A 362 7.40 -0.25 -19.18
CA ARG A 362 5.98 0.03 -18.91
C ARG A 362 5.37 -1.09 -18.09
N THR A 363 4.46 -0.73 -17.19
CA THR A 363 3.69 -1.70 -16.42
C THR A 363 2.81 -2.56 -17.34
N LEU A 364 2.79 -3.86 -17.13
CA LEU A 364 1.84 -4.74 -17.79
C LEU A 364 0.48 -4.65 -17.08
N ARG A 365 -0.59 -4.83 -17.86
CA ARG A 365 -1.96 -4.82 -17.37
C ARG A 365 -2.67 -6.13 -17.69
N SER A 366 -3.59 -6.51 -16.84
CA SER A 366 -4.57 -7.57 -17.03
C SER A 366 -5.98 -6.97 -17.04
N SER A 367 -7.00 -7.79 -17.26
CA SER A 367 -8.41 -7.40 -17.10
C SER A 367 -8.75 -6.87 -15.68
N TYR A 368 -7.92 -7.21 -14.69
CA TYR A 368 -8.09 -6.83 -13.28
C TYR A 368 -7.17 -5.68 -12.84
N GLY A 369 -6.55 -4.95 -13.76
CA GLY A 369 -5.65 -3.84 -13.46
C GLY A 369 -4.18 -4.14 -13.75
N LEU A 370 -3.26 -3.69 -12.90
CA LEU A 370 -1.83 -3.95 -13.07
C LEU A 370 -1.52 -5.45 -12.89
N LYS A 371 -0.60 -5.96 -13.71
CA LYS A 371 -0.16 -7.36 -13.62
C LYS A 371 0.93 -7.50 -12.55
N TYR A 372 0.55 -8.03 -11.41
CA TYR A 372 1.45 -8.29 -10.28
C TYR A 372 2.02 -9.70 -10.34
N LEU A 373 3.19 -9.89 -9.73
CA LEU A 373 3.66 -11.23 -9.42
C LEU A 373 2.76 -11.83 -8.33
N LEU A 374 2.34 -13.07 -8.59
CA LEU A 374 1.47 -13.81 -7.69
C LEU A 374 2.27 -14.90 -6.94
N SER A 375 1.82 -15.19 -5.71
CA SER A 375 2.31 -16.32 -4.92
C SER A 375 2.04 -17.64 -5.61
N GLU A 376 2.61 -18.70 -5.10
CA GLU A 376 2.33 -20.06 -5.54
C GLU A 376 0.82 -20.34 -5.54
N GLY A 377 0.33 -20.96 -6.60
CA GLY A 377 -1.10 -21.17 -6.81
C GLY A 377 -1.88 -19.94 -7.28
N GLY A 378 -1.26 -18.77 -7.44
CA GLY A 378 -1.90 -17.55 -7.96
C GLY A 378 -2.87 -16.88 -6.99
N ALA A 379 -2.85 -17.24 -5.71
CA ALA A 379 -3.88 -16.83 -4.73
C ALA A 379 -3.72 -15.38 -4.23
N SER A 380 -2.50 -14.84 -4.19
CA SER A 380 -2.24 -13.51 -3.65
C SER A 380 -1.09 -12.79 -4.35
N VAL A 381 -1.09 -11.47 -4.30
CA VAL A 381 0.03 -10.64 -4.77
C VAL A 381 1.23 -10.84 -3.85
N ILE A 382 2.41 -10.99 -4.44
CA ILE A 382 3.67 -11.06 -3.69
C ILE A 382 3.97 -9.68 -3.10
N THR A 383 4.03 -9.60 -1.77
CA THR A 383 4.38 -8.40 -1.03
C THR A 383 5.51 -8.68 -0.05
N ALA A 384 6.24 -7.63 0.33
CA ALA A 384 7.23 -7.68 1.39
C ALA A 384 7.06 -6.49 2.33
N ALA A 385 6.96 -6.75 3.62
CA ALA A 385 7.03 -5.73 4.65
C ALA A 385 8.49 -5.43 4.99
N ILE A 386 8.75 -4.20 5.44
CA ILE A 386 10.08 -3.84 5.93
C ILE A 386 10.36 -4.54 7.27
N ASP A 387 11.47 -5.25 7.35
CA ASP A 387 12.01 -5.68 8.63
C ASP A 387 12.71 -4.48 9.30
N SER A 388 12.23 -4.09 10.45
CA SER A 388 12.70 -2.88 11.15
C SER A 388 14.13 -2.99 11.66
N ARG A 389 14.65 -4.19 11.89
CA ARG A 389 16.02 -4.43 12.39
C ARG A 389 17.04 -4.45 11.26
N SER A 390 16.78 -5.27 10.23
CA SER A 390 17.67 -5.40 9.07
C SER A 390 17.44 -4.33 8.02
N ARG A 391 16.33 -3.57 8.08
CA ARG A 391 15.87 -2.60 7.07
C ARG A 391 15.77 -3.21 5.68
N THR A 392 15.31 -4.46 5.60
CA THR A 392 15.18 -5.21 4.35
C THR A 392 13.73 -5.52 4.03
N TYR A 393 13.45 -5.64 2.72
CA TYR A 393 12.24 -6.21 2.16
C TYR A 393 12.61 -7.53 1.51
N THR A 394 12.01 -8.63 1.97
CA THR A 394 12.29 -9.98 1.43
C THR A 394 11.05 -10.52 0.73
N PHE A 395 11.16 -10.73 -0.58
CA PHE A 395 10.10 -11.27 -1.41
C PHE A 395 10.36 -12.75 -1.70
N ASN A 396 9.35 -13.60 -1.50
CA ASN A 396 9.39 -14.96 -2.02
C ASN A 396 9.01 -14.94 -3.52
N VAL A 397 10.00 -15.19 -4.38
CA VAL A 397 9.86 -15.12 -5.84
C VAL A 397 10.07 -16.46 -6.52
N THR A 398 9.91 -17.56 -5.79
CA THR A 398 10.21 -18.95 -6.23
C THR A 398 9.54 -19.28 -7.57
N THR A 399 8.21 -19.16 -7.65
CA THR A 399 7.43 -19.48 -8.86
C THR A 399 7.80 -18.58 -10.04
N ALA A 400 8.04 -17.28 -9.77
CA ALA A 400 8.41 -16.32 -10.80
C ALA A 400 9.82 -16.60 -11.34
N MET A 401 10.79 -16.96 -10.49
CA MET A 401 12.14 -17.38 -10.92
C MET A 401 12.11 -18.64 -11.74
N GLN A 402 11.32 -19.64 -11.35
CA GLN A 402 11.12 -20.85 -12.15
C GLN A 402 10.58 -20.50 -13.54
N SER A 403 9.59 -19.61 -13.62
CA SER A 403 8.98 -19.18 -14.89
C SER A 403 9.97 -18.48 -15.82
N LEU A 404 10.87 -17.64 -15.28
CA LEU A 404 11.96 -17.02 -16.04
C LEU A 404 12.97 -18.06 -16.55
N LEU A 405 13.42 -19.00 -15.70
CA LEU A 405 14.41 -20.01 -16.04
C LEU A 405 13.93 -21.00 -17.10
N VAL A 406 12.64 -21.36 -17.10
CA VAL A 406 12.07 -22.25 -18.14
C VAL A 406 11.58 -21.50 -19.38
N GLY A 407 11.71 -20.15 -19.41
CA GLY A 407 11.33 -19.35 -20.57
C GLY A 407 9.82 -19.12 -20.74
N LYS A 408 9.01 -19.39 -19.71
CA LYS A 408 7.57 -19.08 -19.73
C LYS A 408 7.29 -17.57 -19.68
N GLN A 409 8.20 -16.80 -19.12
CA GLN A 409 8.14 -15.35 -19.06
C GLN A 409 9.46 -14.74 -19.57
N PRO A 410 9.41 -13.57 -20.26
CA PRO A 410 10.62 -12.87 -20.67
C PRO A 410 11.31 -12.24 -19.45
N ASN A 411 12.64 -12.24 -19.44
CA ASN A 411 13.44 -11.62 -18.38
C ASN A 411 13.59 -10.11 -18.63
N ASN A 412 12.47 -9.36 -18.58
CA ASN A 412 12.44 -7.90 -18.70
C ASN A 412 12.75 -7.19 -17.38
N GLY A 413 13.01 -7.95 -16.32
CA GLY A 413 13.07 -7.44 -14.95
C GLY A 413 11.69 -7.20 -14.34
N TRP A 414 11.67 -6.64 -13.15
CA TRP A 414 10.46 -6.36 -12.37
C TRP A 414 10.46 -4.95 -11.81
N LEU A 415 9.27 -4.36 -11.67
CA LEU A 415 9.07 -3.07 -11.02
C LEU A 415 8.68 -3.29 -9.56
N ILE A 416 9.46 -2.73 -8.65
CA ILE A 416 9.16 -2.71 -7.22
C ILE A 416 8.40 -1.40 -6.97
N THR A 417 7.20 -1.54 -6.44
CA THR A 417 6.25 -0.43 -6.23
C THR A 417 5.79 -0.39 -4.77
N PRO A 418 5.16 0.71 -4.31
CA PRO A 418 4.41 0.66 -3.06
C PRO A 418 3.42 -0.50 -3.05
N ALA A 419 3.02 -0.96 -1.86
CA ALA A 419 2.09 -2.06 -1.68
C ALA A 419 0.78 -1.83 -2.45
N VAL A 420 0.08 -2.91 -2.70
CA VAL A 420 -1.18 -2.91 -3.43
C VAL A 420 -2.34 -3.26 -2.50
N THR A 421 -3.52 -2.79 -2.87
CA THR A 421 -4.78 -3.24 -2.30
C THR A 421 -5.69 -3.75 -3.40
N SER A 422 -6.54 -4.71 -3.09
CA SER A 422 -7.61 -5.16 -3.97
C SER A 422 -8.93 -4.54 -3.52
N ASN A 423 -9.73 -4.05 -4.45
CA ASN A 423 -11.10 -3.63 -4.16
C ASN A 423 -12.05 -4.83 -4.17
N SER A 424 -13.30 -4.61 -3.77
CA SER A 424 -14.36 -5.65 -3.73
C SER A 424 -14.66 -6.29 -5.09
N ALA A 425 -14.26 -5.65 -6.19
CA ALA A 425 -14.40 -6.19 -7.55
C ALA A 425 -13.16 -6.98 -8.01
N GLY A 426 -12.19 -7.21 -7.11
CA GLY A 426 -10.96 -7.92 -7.42
C GLY A 426 -9.90 -7.10 -8.17
N ASN A 427 -10.18 -5.82 -8.47
CA ASN A 427 -9.21 -4.94 -9.13
C ASN A 427 -8.07 -4.60 -8.20
N THR A 428 -6.85 -4.93 -8.61
CA THR A 428 -5.64 -4.68 -7.84
C THR A 428 -5.02 -3.34 -8.23
N ARG A 429 -4.76 -2.49 -7.24
CA ARG A 429 -4.24 -1.12 -7.43
C ARG A 429 -3.13 -0.83 -6.44
N ILE A 430 -2.14 -0.03 -6.85
CA ILE A 430 -1.11 0.45 -5.93
C ILE A 430 -1.76 1.38 -4.90
N ILE A 431 -1.42 1.18 -3.60
CA ILE A 431 -1.88 2.07 -2.53
C ILE A 431 -1.13 3.40 -2.65
N ASN A 432 -1.85 4.47 -2.96
CA ASN A 432 -1.30 5.81 -3.11
C ASN A 432 -1.91 6.79 -2.11
N GLU A 433 -2.01 6.36 -0.87
CA GLU A 433 -2.59 7.12 0.24
C GLU A 433 -1.54 7.94 1.00
N SER A 434 -0.34 8.06 0.43
CA SER A 434 0.75 8.85 0.98
C SER A 434 1.71 9.27 -0.13
N THR A 435 2.66 10.13 0.18
CA THR A 435 3.83 10.42 -0.64
C THR A 435 5.10 9.85 -0.01
N ARG A 436 4.95 8.89 0.91
CA ARG A 436 6.07 8.19 1.53
C ARG A 436 6.98 7.57 0.48
N PHE A 437 8.23 7.48 0.81
CA PHE A 437 9.24 6.93 -0.10
C PHE A 437 10.21 6.02 0.64
N VAL A 438 10.96 5.24 -0.12
CA VAL A 438 12.10 4.48 0.37
C VAL A 438 13.26 4.57 -0.62
N PRO A 439 14.45 5.00 -0.16
CA PRO A 439 15.69 4.84 -0.91
C PRO A 439 16.24 3.42 -0.66
N LEU A 440 16.58 2.72 -1.75
CA LEU A 440 17.12 1.37 -1.72
C LEU A 440 18.60 1.36 -2.15
N GLN A 441 19.44 0.63 -1.44
CA GLN A 441 20.87 0.46 -1.74
C GLN A 441 21.02 -0.61 -2.83
N ALA A 442 21.31 -0.20 -4.07
CA ALA A 442 21.44 -1.10 -5.21
C ALA A 442 22.52 -2.18 -5.00
N MET A 443 23.64 -1.81 -4.40
CA MET A 443 24.76 -2.73 -4.12
C MET A 443 24.43 -3.81 -3.07
N LYS A 444 23.38 -3.61 -2.27
CA LYS A 444 22.92 -4.58 -1.28
C LYS A 444 21.72 -5.40 -1.75
N ALA A 445 21.23 -5.18 -2.96
CA ALA A 445 20.20 -6.03 -3.56
C ALA A 445 20.75 -7.42 -3.85
N ARG A 446 20.05 -8.47 -3.42
CA ARG A 446 20.48 -9.86 -3.57
C ARG A 446 19.32 -10.75 -4.01
N LEU A 447 19.64 -11.69 -4.87
CA LEU A 447 18.75 -12.79 -5.25
C LEU A 447 19.37 -14.09 -4.73
N LYS A 448 18.69 -14.73 -3.79
CA LYS A 448 19.09 -16.03 -3.22
C LYS A 448 18.24 -17.12 -3.86
N ILE A 449 18.87 -18.11 -4.47
CA ILE A 449 18.17 -19.23 -5.13
C ILE A 449 18.70 -20.55 -4.57
N TYR A 450 17.78 -21.37 -4.09
CA TYR A 450 17.98 -22.79 -3.77
C TYR A 450 17.36 -23.59 -4.90
N TYR A 451 18.12 -24.44 -5.54
CA TYR A 451 17.66 -25.20 -6.70
C TYR A 451 18.21 -26.59 -6.73
N SER A 452 17.48 -27.50 -7.36
CA SER A 452 17.94 -28.81 -7.71
C SER A 452 18.10 -28.95 -9.23
N TYR A 453 18.99 -29.80 -9.65
CA TYR A 453 19.16 -30.11 -11.05
C TYR A 453 19.36 -31.60 -11.22
N ILE A 454 19.00 -32.07 -12.40
CA ILE A 454 19.28 -33.43 -12.85
C ILE A 454 20.56 -33.35 -13.66
N ALA A 455 21.61 -34.05 -13.20
CA ALA A 455 22.81 -34.26 -14.00
C ALA A 455 22.42 -35.13 -15.22
N LYS A 456 22.83 -34.69 -16.42
CA LYS A 456 22.67 -35.50 -17.64
C LYS A 456 23.74 -36.56 -17.69
#